data_e00b5bb2dcac2133ac1bd918740c57c7
#
_entry.id   e00b5bb2dcac2133ac1bd918740c57c7
#
_cell.length_a   1.000
_cell.length_b   1.000
_cell.length_c   1.000
_cell.angle_alpha   90.00
_cell.angle_beta   90.00
_cell.angle_gamma   90.00
#
_symmetry.space_group_name_H-M   'P 1'
#
loop_
_entity.id
_entity.type
_entity.pdbx_description
1 polymer ?
#
loop_
_entity_poly.entity_id
_entity_poly.type
_entity_poly.pdbx_seq_one_letter_code
_entity_poly.pdbx_strand_id
1 'polypeptide(L)'
;MGVTSFDFDSVKSKVEAALRKQLPHDTIDVSPGYEGRAHVLVVSAEFNGMSEEQKQEYVWNILKSELAADAPAVSFVLVYGTDELKHDVEPD
;
A
#
# COMPACT_ATOMS: atom_id res chain seq x y z
N MET A 1 22.95 -7.42 18.09
CA MET A 1 22.87 -6.80 17.31
C MET A 1 21.70 -6.55 16.80
N GLY A 2 21.23 -5.72 16.88
CA GLY A 2 19.99 -5.47 16.57
C GLY A 2 19.81 -5.32 15.16
N VAL A 3 19.41 -6.25 14.60
CA VAL A 3 19.17 -6.18 13.23
C VAL A 3 17.85 -5.57 13.03
N THR A 4 17.79 -4.54 12.26
CA THR A 4 16.55 -3.87 12.08
C THR A 4 15.94 -4.12 10.71
N SER A 5 16.54 -4.95 9.90
CA SER A 5 15.97 -5.19 8.59
C SER A 5 14.81 -6.17 8.69
N PHE A 6 13.89 -6.04 7.77
CA PHE A 6 12.72 -6.90 7.70
C PHE A 6 12.91 -7.90 6.56
N ASP A 7 12.12 -8.94 6.58
CA ASP A 7 12.14 -9.92 5.51
C ASP A 7 11.10 -9.50 4.48
N PHE A 8 11.56 -9.00 3.35
CA PHE A 8 10.65 -8.44 2.36
C PHE A 8 9.59 -9.45 1.91
N ASP A 9 9.95 -10.70 1.68
CA ASP A 9 8.97 -11.67 1.21
C ASP A 9 7.85 -11.87 2.21
N SER A 10 8.20 -11.90 3.49
CA SER A 10 7.21 -12.03 4.54
C SER A 10 6.33 -10.78 4.62
N VAL A 11 6.95 -9.60 4.53
CA VAL A 11 6.23 -8.35 4.59
C VAL A 11 5.27 -8.25 3.40
N LYS A 12 5.74 -8.60 2.22
CA LYS A 12 4.92 -8.55 1.01
C LYS A 12 3.67 -9.41 1.16
N SER A 13 3.84 -10.64 1.65
CA SER A 13 2.71 -11.53 1.84
C SER A 13 1.69 -10.96 2.81
N LYS A 14 2.16 -10.39 3.89
CA LYS A 14 1.27 -9.81 4.90
C LYS A 14 0.53 -8.60 4.37
N VAL A 15 1.24 -7.74 3.64
CA VAL A 15 0.62 -6.54 3.08
C VAL A 15 -0.43 -6.91 2.05
N GLU A 16 -0.09 -7.83 1.16
CA GLU A 16 -1.02 -8.26 0.13
C GLU A 16 -2.27 -8.87 0.74
N ALA A 17 -2.09 -9.74 1.74
CA ALA A 17 -3.22 -10.36 2.39
C ALA A 17 -4.12 -9.33 3.08
N ALA A 18 -3.49 -8.38 3.75
CA ALA A 18 -4.23 -7.35 4.46
C ALA A 18 -5.08 -6.52 3.52
N LEU A 19 -4.48 -6.07 2.43
CA LEU A 19 -5.19 -5.19 1.51
C LEU A 19 -6.20 -5.94 0.67
N ARG A 20 -5.93 -7.20 0.35
CA ARG A 20 -6.88 -7.99 -0.43
C ARG A 20 -8.18 -8.25 0.30
N LYS A 21 -8.18 -8.22 1.61
CA LYS A 21 -9.42 -8.38 2.36
C LYS A 21 -10.42 -7.28 2.03
N GLN A 22 -9.92 -6.06 1.88
CA GLN A 22 -10.79 -4.92 1.61
C GLN A 22 -10.88 -4.59 0.13
N LEU A 23 -9.86 -4.93 -0.62
CA LEU A 23 -9.76 -4.56 -2.03
C LEU A 23 -9.40 -5.79 -2.85
N PRO A 24 -10.34 -6.73 -2.97
CA PRO A 24 -10.02 -8.03 -3.56
C PRO A 24 -9.70 -8.01 -5.05
N HIS A 25 -10.19 -7.02 -5.76
CA HIS A 25 -10.02 -6.97 -7.22
C HIS A 25 -9.19 -5.81 -7.72
N ASP A 26 -8.65 -5.04 -6.80
CA ASP A 26 -7.93 -3.82 -7.19
C ASP A 26 -6.45 -4.07 -7.36
N THR A 27 -5.75 -3.08 -7.90
CA THR A 27 -4.31 -3.21 -8.08
C THR A 27 -3.59 -2.98 -6.77
N ILE A 28 -2.80 -3.94 -6.38
CA ILE A 28 -1.95 -3.84 -5.20
C ILE A 28 -0.58 -4.31 -5.62
N ASP A 29 0.39 -3.40 -5.58
CA ASP A 29 1.74 -3.70 -6.00
C ASP A 29 2.69 -3.44 -4.83
N VAL A 30 3.47 -4.42 -4.46
CA VAL A 30 4.39 -4.32 -3.34
C VAL A 30 5.79 -4.55 -3.87
N SER A 31 6.65 -3.56 -3.72
CA SER A 31 8.02 -3.65 -4.21
C SER A 31 9.00 -3.47 -3.06
N PRO A 32 10.23 -3.98 -3.22
CA PRO A 32 11.19 -3.92 -2.14
C PRO A 32 11.72 -2.52 -1.90
N GLY A 33 11.81 -2.17 -0.65
CA GLY A 33 12.40 -0.92 -0.24
C GLY A 33 13.66 -1.20 0.54
N TYR A 34 14.03 -0.23 1.35
CA TYR A 34 15.28 -0.28 2.08
C TYR A 34 15.17 -1.25 3.25
N GLU A 35 16.19 -2.04 3.48
CA GLU A 35 16.26 -2.94 4.64
C GLU A 35 15.09 -3.92 4.74
N GLY A 36 14.64 -4.42 3.62
CA GLY A 36 13.56 -5.39 3.61
C GLY A 36 12.19 -4.79 3.81
N ARG A 37 12.10 -3.48 3.85
CA ARG A 37 10.80 -2.82 3.95
C ARG A 37 10.09 -2.85 2.62
N ALA A 38 8.83 -2.50 2.63
CA ALA A 38 8.01 -2.55 1.44
C ALA A 38 7.51 -1.18 1.04
N HIS A 39 7.52 -0.94 -0.27
CA HIS A 39 6.83 0.19 -0.86
C HIS A 39 5.53 -0.36 -1.42
N VAL A 40 4.43 0.31 -1.16
CA VAL A 40 3.12 -0.20 -1.53
C VAL A 40 2.42 0.78 -2.46
N LEU A 41 1.86 0.25 -3.55
CA LEU A 41 1.08 1.04 -4.48
C LEU A 41 -0.31 0.40 -4.54
N VAL A 42 -1.33 1.21 -4.35
CA VAL A 42 -2.70 0.73 -4.40
C VAL A 42 -3.49 1.60 -5.35
N VAL A 43 -4.20 0.97 -6.28
CA VAL A 43 -5.05 1.70 -7.21
C VAL A 43 -6.43 1.09 -7.15
N SER A 44 -7.43 1.91 -6.87
CA SER A 44 -8.79 1.42 -6.74
C SER A 44 -9.79 2.54 -7.01
N ALA A 45 -10.93 2.16 -7.58
CA ALA A 45 -12.03 3.10 -7.77
C ALA A 45 -12.58 3.59 -6.44
N GLU A 46 -12.32 2.86 -5.35
CA GLU A 46 -12.73 3.28 -4.02
C GLU A 46 -12.16 4.64 -3.65
N PHE A 47 -11.03 4.99 -4.21
CA PHE A 47 -10.35 6.22 -3.84
C PHE A 47 -10.70 7.41 -4.73
N ASN A 48 -11.56 7.20 -5.71
CA ASN A 48 -11.98 8.29 -6.57
C ASN A 48 -12.69 9.34 -5.74
N GLY A 49 -12.29 10.59 -5.91
CA GLY A 49 -12.90 11.67 -5.17
C GLY A 49 -12.37 11.91 -3.78
N MET A 50 -11.45 11.06 -3.30
CA MET A 50 -10.87 11.24 -1.98
C MET A 50 -9.68 12.17 -2.02
N SER A 51 -9.46 12.91 -0.94
CA SER A 51 -8.25 13.72 -0.81
C SER A 51 -7.06 12.80 -0.54
N GLU A 52 -5.85 13.36 -0.69
CA GLU A 52 -4.65 12.60 -0.39
C GLU A 52 -4.67 12.10 1.04
N GLU A 53 -5.09 12.95 1.94
CA GLU A 53 -5.13 12.58 3.35
C GLU A 53 -6.09 11.43 3.59
N GLN A 54 -7.26 11.48 2.97
CA GLN A 54 -8.25 10.43 3.13
C GLN A 54 -7.75 9.10 2.56
N LYS A 55 -7.09 9.15 1.42
CA LYS A 55 -6.55 7.95 0.79
C LYS A 55 -5.49 7.31 1.67
N GLN A 56 -4.57 8.12 2.18
CA GLN A 56 -3.52 7.60 3.04
C GLN A 56 -4.10 6.99 4.32
N GLU A 57 -5.05 7.69 4.91
CA GLU A 57 -5.68 7.20 6.12
C GLU A 57 -6.36 5.86 5.91
N TYR A 58 -7.06 5.73 4.81
CA TYR A 58 -7.78 4.51 4.49
C TYR A 58 -6.81 3.31 4.45
N VAL A 59 -5.74 3.45 3.69
CA VAL A 59 -4.81 2.34 3.52
C VAL A 59 -4.03 2.08 4.80
N TRP A 60 -3.56 3.14 5.45
CA TRP A 60 -2.78 2.96 6.68
C TRP A 60 -3.61 2.36 7.81
N ASN A 61 -4.90 2.66 7.87
CA ASN A 61 -5.76 2.03 8.88
C ASN A 61 -5.82 0.53 8.69
N ILE A 62 -5.91 0.09 7.44
CA ILE A 62 -5.90 -1.34 7.15
C ILE A 62 -4.56 -1.95 7.55
N LEU A 63 -3.47 -1.32 7.14
CA LEU A 63 -2.14 -1.86 7.41
C LEU A 63 -1.84 -1.91 8.90
N LYS A 64 -2.18 -0.86 9.62
CA LYS A 64 -1.94 -0.84 11.06
C LYS A 64 -2.75 -1.91 11.78
N SER A 65 -3.98 -2.09 11.36
CA SER A 65 -4.84 -3.07 11.98
C SER A 65 -4.36 -4.49 11.71
N GLU A 66 -4.00 -4.77 10.47
CA GLU A 66 -3.65 -6.14 10.09
C GLU A 66 -2.20 -6.50 10.43
N LEU A 67 -1.28 -5.55 10.29
CA LEU A 67 0.11 -5.84 10.54
C LEU A 67 0.54 -5.57 11.98
N ALA A 68 -0.23 -4.76 12.67
CA ALA A 68 0.03 -4.44 14.07
C ALA A 68 1.48 -4.00 14.26
N ALA A 69 2.26 -4.77 15.00
CA ALA A 69 3.64 -4.41 15.31
C ALA A 69 4.53 -4.38 14.08
N ASP A 70 4.11 -5.03 13.00
CA ASP A 70 4.89 -5.07 11.77
C ASP A 70 4.58 -3.92 10.82
N ALA A 71 3.66 -3.05 11.17
CA ALA A 71 3.32 -1.92 10.30
C ALA A 71 4.53 -1.07 9.90
N PRO A 72 5.52 -0.86 10.77
CA PRO A 72 6.70 -0.09 10.36
C PRO A 72 7.51 -0.72 9.23
N ALA A 73 7.23 -1.97 8.88
CA ALA A 73 7.90 -2.59 7.75
C ALA A 73 7.46 -1.98 6.42
N VAL A 74 6.36 -1.22 6.41
CA VAL A 74 5.94 -0.52 5.21
C VAL A 74 6.55 0.88 5.25
N SER A 75 7.40 1.20 4.28
CA SER A 75 8.11 2.46 4.31
C SER A 75 7.27 3.61 3.75
N PHE A 76 6.52 3.36 2.69
CA PHE A 76 5.57 4.35 2.25
C PHE A 76 4.51 3.71 1.36
N VAL A 77 3.42 4.45 1.16
CA VAL A 77 2.29 3.96 0.40
C VAL A 77 1.87 5.04 -0.60
N LEU A 78 1.68 4.63 -1.84
CA LEU A 78 1.11 5.48 -2.87
C LEU A 78 -0.31 4.96 -3.15
N VAL A 79 -1.28 5.85 -3.12
CA VAL A 79 -2.67 5.47 -3.29
C VAL A 79 -3.30 6.33 -4.37
N TYR A 80 -3.87 5.69 -5.37
CA TYR A 80 -4.49 6.40 -6.49
C TYR A 80 -5.90 5.90 -6.73
N GLY A 81 -6.77 6.84 -7.08
CA GLY A 81 -8.05 6.45 -7.65
C GLY A 81 -7.85 6.13 -9.12
N THR A 82 -8.75 5.37 -9.69
CA THR A 82 -8.65 5.02 -11.09
C THR A 82 -8.76 6.25 -11.99
N ASP A 83 -9.50 7.26 -11.55
CA ASP A 83 -9.63 8.49 -12.33
C ASP A 83 -8.32 9.26 -12.40
N GLU A 84 -7.48 9.12 -11.39
CA GLU A 84 -6.19 9.79 -11.40
C GLU A 84 -5.26 9.19 -12.44
N LEU A 85 -5.31 7.88 -12.60
CA LEU A 85 -4.50 7.23 -13.60
C LEU A 85 -4.94 7.56 -15.00
N LYS A 86 -6.23 7.73 -15.20
CA LYS A 86 -6.71 8.13 -16.49
C LYS A 86 -6.12 9.45 -16.90
N HIS A 87 -6.03 10.36 -15.96
CA HIS A 87 -5.45 11.65 -16.26
C HIS A 87 -4.00 11.51 -16.67
N ASP A 88 -3.28 10.68 -15.97
CA ASP A 88 -1.87 10.53 -16.21
C ASP A 88 -1.54 9.90 -17.54
N VAL A 89 -2.35 8.96 -17.97
CA VAL A 89 -2.01 8.23 -19.17
C VAL A 89 -2.67 8.77 -20.42
N GLU A 90 -3.55 9.75 -20.24
CA GLU A 90 -4.23 10.26 -21.39
C GLU A 90 -3.33 11.14 -22.17
N PRO A 91 -3.11 10.87 -23.41
CA PRO A 91 -2.15 11.62 -24.15
C PRO A 91 -2.79 12.86 -24.55
N ASP A 92 -3.43 13.43 -24.49
CA ASP A 92 -3.95 14.62 -24.88
C ASP A 92 -3.67 15.02 -26.12
#